data_8f34fba7f35a40ac8f196987beee5fff
#
_entry.id   8f34fba7f35a40ac8f196987beee5fff
#
_cell.length_a   1.000
_cell.length_b   1.000
_cell.length_c   1.000
_cell.angle_alpha   90.00
_cell.angle_beta   90.00
_cell.angle_gamma   90.00
#
_symmetry.space_group_name_H-M   'P 1'
#
loop_
_entity.id
_entity.type
_entity.pdbx_description
1 polymer ?
#
loop_
_entity_poly.entity_id
_entity_poly.type
_entity_poly.pdbx_seq_one_letter_code
_entity_poly.pdbx_strand_id
1 'polypeptide(L)'
;MFEVEVLNEAEFEIDEARLKMAALTVLARLRAQDEGEMTVAITDNDAVADLNRRFRGVDAPTDVLSFPMDSMPGDVPYLGDLVIAYPYAKAQAEREGHGLSDSLALLVVHGTLHLLGYDHDTPERKAEMWAAQESALIALDVPIEIVPALEDGVHDEPQG
;
A
#
# COMPACT_ATOMS: atom_id res chain seq x y z
N MET A 1 5.16 18.51 -6.84
CA MET A 1 6.13 17.56 -6.28
C MET A 1 5.47 16.73 -5.19
N PHE A 2 5.74 15.43 -5.18
CA PHE A 2 5.21 14.54 -4.16
C PHE A 2 6.26 14.23 -3.12
N GLU A 3 5.85 14.13 -1.86
CA GLU A 3 6.73 13.73 -0.78
C GLU A 3 6.18 12.47 -0.11
N VAL A 4 7.04 11.48 0.04
CA VAL A 4 6.69 10.21 0.68
C VAL A 4 7.62 10.05 1.88
N GLU A 5 7.02 9.96 3.07
CA GLU A 5 7.76 9.69 4.29
C GLU A 5 7.63 8.21 4.64
N VAL A 6 8.73 7.57 5.00
CA VAL A 6 8.71 6.20 5.50
C VAL A 6 9.06 6.22 6.98
N LEU A 7 8.16 5.71 7.82
CA LEU A 7 8.37 5.58 9.25
C LEU A 7 8.64 4.12 9.59
N ASN A 8 9.80 3.87 10.18
CA ASN A 8 10.23 2.52 10.54
C ASN A 8 10.90 2.56 11.93
N GLU A 9 10.09 2.87 12.94
CA GLU A 9 10.60 3.05 14.31
C GLU A 9 11.20 1.78 14.90
N ALA A 10 10.68 0.61 14.55
CA ALA A 10 11.19 -0.66 15.03
C ALA A 10 12.46 -1.11 14.28
N GLU A 11 12.87 -0.34 13.29
CA GLU A 11 14.10 -0.62 12.52
C GLU A 11 14.07 -1.99 11.84
N PHE A 12 12.93 -2.36 11.25
CA PHE A 12 12.85 -3.55 10.42
C PHE A 12 13.77 -3.40 9.21
N GLU A 13 14.24 -4.52 8.69
CA GLU A 13 15.13 -4.51 7.55
C GLU A 13 14.35 -4.32 6.25
N ILE A 14 14.41 -3.11 5.71
CA ILE A 14 13.69 -2.73 4.49
C ILE A 14 14.59 -1.93 3.57
N ASP A 15 14.22 -1.88 2.29
CA ASP A 15 14.80 -0.95 1.33
C ASP A 15 13.89 0.29 1.26
N GLU A 16 14.17 1.27 2.10
CA GLU A 16 13.35 2.47 2.22
C GLU A 16 13.23 3.22 0.90
N ALA A 17 14.34 3.34 0.16
CA ALA A 17 14.35 4.03 -1.13
C ALA A 17 13.41 3.35 -2.12
N ARG A 18 13.36 2.03 -2.11
CA ARG A 18 12.48 1.28 -3.00
C ARG A 18 11.01 1.48 -2.66
N LEU A 19 10.68 1.54 -1.36
CA LEU A 19 9.31 1.81 -0.94
C LEU A 19 8.86 3.21 -1.33
N LYS A 20 9.74 4.20 -1.18
CA LYS A 20 9.44 5.56 -1.64
C LYS A 20 9.24 5.59 -3.15
N MET A 21 10.10 4.91 -3.90
CA MET A 21 9.99 4.87 -5.35
C MET A 21 8.69 4.20 -5.79
N ALA A 22 8.25 3.16 -5.07
CA ALA A 22 6.98 2.49 -5.38
C ALA A 22 5.80 3.47 -5.29
N ALA A 23 5.74 4.23 -4.20
CA ALA A 23 4.68 5.24 -4.03
C ALA A 23 4.80 6.35 -5.07
N LEU A 24 6.01 6.88 -5.26
CA LEU A 24 6.23 7.97 -6.22
C LEU A 24 5.88 7.57 -7.66
N THR A 25 6.14 6.32 -8.02
CA THR A 25 5.81 5.83 -9.36
C THR A 25 4.31 5.86 -9.60
N VAL A 26 3.51 5.42 -8.62
CA VAL A 26 2.06 5.47 -8.72
C VAL A 26 1.59 6.93 -8.80
N LEU A 27 2.09 7.78 -7.91
CA LEU A 27 1.67 9.18 -7.86
C LEU A 27 2.01 9.93 -9.15
N ALA A 28 3.18 9.68 -9.70
CA ALA A 28 3.60 10.35 -10.93
C ALA A 28 2.77 9.94 -12.15
N ARG A 29 2.29 8.70 -12.17
CA ARG A 29 1.58 8.15 -13.32
C ARG A 29 0.07 8.37 -13.28
N LEU A 30 -0.52 8.40 -12.09
CA LEU A 30 -1.98 8.31 -11.94
C LEU A 30 -2.57 9.44 -11.10
N ARG A 31 -1.79 10.45 -10.81
CA ARG A 31 -2.23 11.57 -9.98
C ARG A 31 -3.27 12.43 -10.66
N ALA A 32 -4.19 12.97 -9.86
CA ALA A 32 -5.08 14.04 -10.29
C ALA A 32 -4.49 15.43 -9.98
N GLN A 33 -3.38 15.48 -9.25
CA GLN A 33 -2.73 16.71 -8.80
C GLN A 33 -1.23 16.62 -9.04
N ASP A 34 -0.55 17.76 -9.00
CA ASP A 34 0.88 17.81 -9.26
C ASP A 34 1.71 17.71 -7.98
N GLU A 35 1.08 17.76 -6.81
CA GLU A 35 1.77 17.67 -5.53
C GLU A 35 0.94 16.96 -4.50
N GLY A 36 1.59 16.48 -3.45
CA GLY A 36 0.93 15.81 -2.35
C GLY A 36 1.94 15.14 -1.45
N GLU A 37 1.47 14.78 -0.26
CA GLU A 37 2.28 14.10 0.73
C GLU A 37 1.57 12.84 1.20
N MET A 38 2.35 11.82 1.56
CA MET A 38 1.81 10.62 2.16
C MET A 38 2.86 9.96 3.04
N THR A 39 2.42 9.06 3.90
CA THR A 39 3.30 8.35 4.83
C THR A 39 3.13 6.85 4.66
N VAL A 40 4.24 6.12 4.68
CA VAL A 40 4.26 4.66 4.73
C VAL A 40 4.86 4.28 6.09
N ALA A 41 4.04 3.73 6.97
CA ALA A 41 4.48 3.30 8.30
C ALA A 41 4.68 1.78 8.31
N ILE A 42 5.84 1.35 8.78
CA ILE A 42 6.19 -0.06 8.89
C ILE A 42 6.14 -0.40 10.39
N THR A 43 5.32 -1.38 10.75
CA THR A 43 5.12 -1.71 12.15
C THR A 43 4.90 -3.22 12.35
N ASP A 44 4.62 -3.61 13.59
CA ASP A 44 4.40 -5.01 13.92
C ASP A 44 2.95 -5.45 13.73
N ASN A 45 2.72 -6.76 13.87
CA ASN A 45 1.38 -7.33 13.67
C ASN A 45 0.39 -6.87 14.72
N ASP A 46 0.82 -6.68 15.96
CA ASP A 46 -0.08 -6.27 17.05
C ASP A 46 -0.62 -4.86 16.81
N ALA A 47 0.24 -3.94 16.36
CA ALA A 47 -0.19 -2.58 16.04
C ALA A 47 -1.20 -2.55 14.90
N VAL A 48 -0.97 -3.37 13.86
CA VAL A 48 -1.89 -3.44 12.72
C VAL A 48 -3.20 -4.10 13.14
N ALA A 49 -3.15 -5.16 13.96
CA ALA A 49 -4.36 -5.79 14.48
C ALA A 49 -5.20 -4.81 15.30
N ASP A 50 -4.54 -3.98 16.12
CA ASP A 50 -5.23 -2.96 16.91
C ASP A 50 -5.93 -1.94 15.99
N LEU A 51 -5.25 -1.45 14.97
CA LEU A 51 -5.84 -0.52 14.00
C LEU A 51 -6.99 -1.17 13.26
N ASN A 52 -6.82 -2.41 12.84
CA ASN A 52 -7.85 -3.15 12.10
C ASN A 52 -9.11 -3.33 12.96
N ARG A 53 -8.93 -3.66 14.25
CA ARG A 53 -10.04 -3.79 15.18
C ARG A 53 -10.75 -2.44 15.37
N ARG A 54 -9.99 -1.36 15.53
CA ARG A 54 -10.56 -0.03 15.84
C ARG A 54 -11.27 0.59 14.66
N PHE A 55 -10.78 0.38 13.45
CA PHE A 55 -11.30 1.06 12.26
C PHE A 55 -12.15 0.17 11.36
N ARG A 56 -12.07 -1.15 11.49
CA ARG A 56 -12.82 -2.09 10.66
C ARG A 56 -13.59 -3.14 11.45
N GLY A 57 -13.37 -3.21 12.75
CA GLY A 57 -14.02 -4.21 13.59
C GLY A 57 -13.44 -5.62 13.42
N VAL A 58 -12.30 -5.77 12.78
CA VAL A 58 -11.65 -7.07 12.57
C VAL A 58 -10.49 -7.20 13.56
N ASP A 59 -10.58 -8.19 14.44
CA ASP A 59 -9.56 -8.41 15.47
C ASP A 59 -8.48 -9.37 14.97
N ALA A 60 -7.74 -8.92 13.96
CA ALA A 60 -6.67 -9.70 13.35
C ALA A 60 -5.75 -8.78 12.57
N PRO A 61 -4.46 -9.15 12.41
CA PRO A 61 -3.58 -8.39 11.54
C PRO A 61 -3.91 -8.65 10.06
N THR A 62 -3.43 -7.74 9.21
CA THR A 62 -3.44 -7.90 7.76
C THR A 62 -2.10 -7.40 7.25
N ASP A 63 -1.85 -7.49 5.95
CA ASP A 63 -0.57 -7.05 5.38
C ASP A 63 -0.46 -5.52 5.32
N VAL A 64 -1.48 -4.84 4.81
CA VAL A 64 -1.47 -3.38 4.68
C VAL A 64 -2.85 -2.80 4.93
N LEU A 65 -2.87 -1.65 5.60
CA LEU A 65 -4.08 -0.83 5.78
C LEU A 65 -3.83 0.51 5.10
N SER A 66 -4.85 1.04 4.43
CA SER A 66 -4.82 2.33 3.77
C SER A 66 -5.82 3.27 4.42
N PHE A 67 -5.35 4.47 4.80
CA PHE A 67 -6.18 5.48 5.44
C PHE A 67 -6.17 6.76 4.60
N PRO A 68 -7.08 6.89 3.61
CA PRO A 68 -7.16 8.11 2.83
C PRO A 68 -7.52 9.31 3.71
N MET A 69 -6.99 10.47 3.38
CA MET A 69 -7.23 11.71 4.12
C MET A 69 -7.70 12.79 3.18
N ASP A 70 -8.56 13.67 3.69
CA ASP A 70 -8.97 14.86 2.97
C ASP A 70 -8.12 16.03 3.45
N SER A 71 -7.74 16.92 2.53
CA SER A 71 -6.96 18.09 2.83
C SER A 71 -7.84 19.34 2.78
N MET A 72 -7.45 20.37 3.54
CA MET A 72 -8.13 21.64 3.49
C MET A 72 -7.77 22.39 2.21
N PRO A 73 -8.71 23.13 1.61
CA PRO A 73 -8.40 23.93 0.44
C PRO A 73 -7.24 24.90 0.69
N GLY A 74 -6.30 24.93 -0.25
CA GLY A 74 -5.15 25.82 -0.16
C GLY A 74 -3.91 25.21 0.48
N ASP A 75 -4.04 24.06 1.14
CA ASP A 75 -2.91 23.33 1.69
C ASP A 75 -2.30 22.41 0.65
N VAL A 76 -1.05 21.98 0.89
CA VAL A 76 -0.49 20.87 0.13
C VAL A 76 -1.32 19.64 0.47
N PRO A 77 -1.87 18.93 -0.53
CA PRO A 77 -2.74 17.79 -0.23
C PRO A 77 -2.01 16.70 0.55
N TYR A 78 -2.60 16.25 1.65
CA TYR A 78 -2.15 15.08 2.36
C TYR A 78 -3.01 13.89 1.95
N LEU A 79 -2.42 12.95 1.22
CA LEU A 79 -3.16 11.88 0.59
C LEU A 79 -3.59 10.81 1.58
N GLY A 80 -2.78 10.56 2.60
CA GLY A 80 -3.11 9.58 3.63
C GLY A 80 -1.93 8.75 4.07
N ASP A 81 -2.24 7.71 4.84
CA ASP A 81 -1.24 6.82 5.42
C ASP A 81 -1.43 5.39 4.95
N LEU A 82 -0.32 4.70 4.72
CA LEU A 82 -0.29 3.26 4.59
C LEU A 82 0.37 2.71 5.84
N VAL A 83 -0.17 1.64 6.40
CA VAL A 83 0.41 0.97 7.56
C VAL A 83 0.63 -0.48 7.20
N ILE A 84 1.88 -0.92 7.19
CA ILE A 84 2.28 -2.27 6.79
C ILE A 84 2.71 -3.07 8.02
N ALA A 85 2.13 -4.27 8.17
CA ALA A 85 2.54 -5.22 9.19
C ALA A 85 3.72 -6.02 8.64
N TYR A 86 4.93 -5.64 9.04
CA TYR A 86 6.14 -6.24 8.48
C TYR A 86 6.23 -7.75 8.73
N PRO A 87 6.04 -8.25 9.97
CA PRO A 87 6.13 -9.70 10.18
C PRO A 87 5.07 -10.48 9.40
N TYR A 88 3.87 -9.94 9.27
CA TYR A 88 2.81 -10.56 8.50
C TYR A 88 3.17 -10.62 7.02
N ALA A 89 3.64 -9.51 6.45
CA ALA A 89 4.05 -9.45 5.05
C ALA A 89 5.22 -10.39 4.77
N LYS A 90 6.17 -10.47 5.69
CA LYS A 90 7.32 -11.35 5.55
C LYS A 90 6.89 -12.82 5.52
N ALA A 91 6.03 -13.23 6.44
CA ALA A 91 5.53 -14.60 6.49
C ALA A 91 4.72 -14.94 5.23
N GLN A 92 3.93 -14.00 4.75
CA GLN A 92 3.15 -14.18 3.53
C GLN A 92 4.05 -14.36 2.31
N ALA A 93 5.08 -13.52 2.18
CA ALA A 93 6.04 -13.63 1.08
C ALA A 93 6.76 -14.98 1.09
N GLU A 94 7.19 -15.43 2.26
CA GLU A 94 7.84 -16.74 2.41
C GLU A 94 6.91 -17.88 2.03
N ARG A 95 5.66 -17.82 2.48
CA ARG A 95 4.64 -18.84 2.20
C ARG A 95 4.34 -18.96 0.72
N GLU A 96 4.37 -17.83 0.01
CA GLU A 96 4.04 -17.78 -1.41
C GLU A 96 5.26 -17.84 -2.32
N GLY A 97 6.46 -17.88 -1.76
CA GLY A 97 7.68 -18.00 -2.55
C GLY A 97 8.11 -16.72 -3.25
N HIS A 98 7.73 -15.57 -2.70
CA HIS A 98 8.09 -14.26 -3.25
C HIS A 98 9.21 -13.61 -2.44
N GLY A 99 9.99 -12.74 -3.09
CA GLY A 99 10.96 -11.92 -2.39
C GLY A 99 10.25 -10.88 -1.54
N LEU A 100 10.72 -10.68 -0.32
CA LEU A 100 10.10 -9.72 0.60
C LEU A 100 10.12 -8.30 0.03
N SER A 101 11.23 -7.88 -0.57
CA SER A 101 11.34 -6.55 -1.14
C SER A 101 10.31 -6.31 -2.25
N ASP A 102 10.08 -7.31 -3.10
CA ASP A 102 9.05 -7.24 -4.15
C ASP A 102 7.66 -7.19 -3.55
N SER A 103 7.41 -8.01 -2.53
CA SER A 103 6.11 -8.04 -1.85
C SER A 103 5.79 -6.71 -1.17
N LEU A 104 6.76 -6.11 -0.49
CA LEU A 104 6.57 -4.82 0.14
C LEU A 104 6.31 -3.73 -0.90
N ALA A 105 7.04 -3.75 -2.01
CA ALA A 105 6.79 -2.79 -3.10
C ALA A 105 5.37 -2.92 -3.64
N LEU A 106 4.89 -4.15 -3.82
CA LEU A 106 3.51 -4.39 -4.25
C LEU A 106 2.51 -3.82 -3.27
N LEU A 107 2.72 -4.01 -1.96
CA LEU A 107 1.81 -3.48 -0.95
C LEU A 107 1.77 -1.95 -0.98
N VAL A 108 2.90 -1.30 -1.20
CA VAL A 108 2.95 0.16 -1.32
C VAL A 108 2.22 0.63 -2.58
N VAL A 109 2.44 -0.03 -3.71
CA VAL A 109 1.72 0.29 -4.96
C VAL A 109 0.21 0.15 -4.75
N HIS A 110 -0.21 -1.00 -4.24
CA HIS A 110 -1.62 -1.31 -4.01
C HIS A 110 -2.27 -0.30 -3.07
N GLY A 111 -1.62 -0.03 -1.93
CA GLY A 111 -2.13 0.92 -0.95
C GLY A 111 -2.18 2.35 -1.47
N THR A 112 -1.17 2.76 -2.23
CA THR A 112 -1.16 4.10 -2.82
C THR A 112 -2.31 4.28 -3.81
N LEU A 113 -2.63 3.24 -4.59
CA LEU A 113 -3.79 3.28 -5.48
C LEU A 113 -5.08 3.49 -4.69
N HIS A 114 -5.23 2.84 -3.54
CA HIS A 114 -6.39 3.08 -2.67
C HIS A 114 -6.46 4.53 -2.19
N LEU A 115 -5.31 5.12 -1.85
CA LEU A 115 -5.30 6.53 -1.45
C LEU A 115 -5.76 7.45 -2.57
N LEU A 116 -5.56 7.05 -3.83
CA LEU A 116 -6.01 7.80 -4.99
C LEU A 116 -7.46 7.50 -5.40
N GLY A 117 -8.15 6.62 -4.66
CA GLY A 117 -9.55 6.32 -4.91
C GLY A 117 -9.80 5.05 -5.72
N TYR A 118 -8.77 4.34 -6.11
CA TYR A 118 -8.95 3.04 -6.77
C TYR A 118 -9.48 2.01 -5.76
N ASP A 119 -10.29 1.09 -6.25
CA ASP A 119 -10.83 0.03 -5.40
C ASP A 119 -11.07 -1.22 -6.25
N HIS A 120 -11.41 -2.32 -5.60
CA HIS A 120 -11.68 -3.59 -6.26
C HIS A 120 -13.00 -4.22 -5.80
N ASP A 121 -13.94 -3.36 -5.46
CA ASP A 121 -15.26 -3.76 -4.95
C ASP A 121 -16.24 -4.16 -6.06
N THR A 122 -15.96 -3.81 -7.32
CA THR A 122 -16.74 -4.25 -8.48
C THR A 122 -15.77 -4.81 -9.52
N PRO A 123 -16.25 -5.66 -10.46
CA PRO A 123 -15.38 -6.18 -11.53
C PRO A 123 -14.74 -5.08 -12.38
N GLU A 124 -15.47 -4.02 -12.69
CA GLU A 124 -14.97 -2.91 -13.48
C GLU A 124 -13.89 -2.13 -12.73
N ARG A 125 -14.13 -1.82 -11.46
CA ARG A 125 -13.17 -1.08 -10.64
C ARG A 125 -11.94 -1.92 -10.36
N LYS A 126 -12.12 -3.23 -10.15
CA LYS A 126 -11.00 -4.14 -9.99
C LYS A 126 -10.13 -4.16 -11.25
N ALA A 127 -10.73 -4.23 -12.43
CA ALA A 127 -9.98 -4.25 -13.69
C ALA A 127 -9.16 -2.97 -13.85
N GLU A 128 -9.73 -1.82 -13.52
CA GLU A 128 -9.02 -0.54 -13.59
C GLU A 128 -7.85 -0.50 -12.62
N MET A 129 -8.08 -0.94 -11.39
CA MET A 129 -7.03 -0.95 -10.35
C MET A 129 -5.91 -1.91 -10.72
N TRP A 130 -6.25 -3.12 -11.18
CA TRP A 130 -5.23 -4.11 -11.56
C TRP A 130 -4.41 -3.66 -12.76
N ALA A 131 -5.03 -2.96 -13.74
CA ALA A 131 -4.30 -2.41 -14.87
C ALA A 131 -3.33 -1.32 -14.42
N ALA A 132 -3.76 -0.43 -13.53
CA ALA A 132 -2.89 0.60 -12.98
C ALA A 132 -1.76 -0.01 -12.15
N GLN A 133 -2.07 -1.02 -11.37
CA GLN A 133 -1.10 -1.72 -10.53
C GLN A 133 -0.04 -2.41 -11.40
N GLU A 134 -0.46 -3.13 -12.44
CA GLU A 134 0.47 -3.79 -13.35
C GLU A 134 1.40 -2.79 -14.02
N SER A 135 0.87 -1.67 -14.48
CA SER A 135 1.68 -0.61 -15.09
C SER A 135 2.77 -0.10 -14.14
N ALA A 136 2.42 0.13 -12.88
CA ALA A 136 3.37 0.59 -11.87
C ALA A 136 4.42 -0.49 -11.57
N LEU A 137 3.99 -1.74 -11.44
CA LEU A 137 4.91 -2.85 -11.15
C LEU A 137 5.92 -3.05 -12.28
N ILE A 138 5.48 -2.95 -13.53
CA ILE A 138 6.39 -3.04 -14.68
C ILE A 138 7.41 -1.92 -14.63
N ALA A 139 6.98 -0.70 -14.33
CA ALA A 139 7.89 0.45 -14.23
C ALA A 139 8.90 0.28 -13.09
N LEU A 140 8.55 -0.45 -12.04
CA LEU A 140 9.40 -0.70 -10.88
C LEU A 140 10.24 -1.97 -11.01
N ASP A 141 10.07 -2.72 -12.10
CA ASP A 141 10.74 -4.00 -12.30
C ASP A 141 10.37 -5.02 -11.20
N VAL A 142 9.10 -5.03 -10.80
CA VAL A 142 8.56 -5.99 -9.85
C VAL A 142 7.79 -7.05 -10.64
N PRO A 143 8.01 -8.35 -10.38
CA PRO A 143 7.29 -9.40 -11.10
C PRO A 143 5.78 -9.29 -10.91
N ILE A 144 5.02 -9.28 -12.00
CA ILE A 144 3.56 -9.18 -11.91
C ILE A 144 2.92 -10.48 -11.43
N GLU A 145 3.67 -11.57 -11.41
CA GLU A 145 3.19 -12.87 -10.95
C GLU A 145 2.85 -12.90 -9.46
N ILE A 146 3.33 -11.91 -8.69
CA ILE A 146 3.00 -11.85 -7.26
C ILE A 146 1.61 -11.28 -7.00
N VAL A 147 0.95 -10.69 -8.01
CA VAL A 147 -0.37 -10.09 -7.86
C VAL A 147 -1.45 -11.07 -7.37
N PRO A 148 -1.46 -12.34 -7.78
CA PRO A 148 -2.48 -13.28 -7.30
C PRO A 148 -2.58 -13.38 -5.78
N ALA A 149 -1.53 -13.05 -5.04
CA ALA A 149 -1.58 -13.04 -3.58
C ALA A 149 -2.65 -12.08 -3.05
N LEU A 150 -2.92 -10.99 -3.75
CA LEU A 150 -3.94 -10.03 -3.37
C LEU A 150 -5.34 -10.48 -3.78
N GLU A 151 -5.46 -11.36 -4.75
CA GLU A 151 -6.73 -11.82 -5.27
C GLU A 151 -7.33 -12.95 -4.46
N ASP A 152 -6.54 -13.63 -3.64
CA ASP A 152 -6.96 -14.80 -2.88
C ASP A 152 -7.92 -14.48 -1.74
N GLY A 153 -8.30 -13.22 -1.57
CA GLY A 153 -9.27 -12.81 -0.59
C GLY A 153 -8.77 -12.85 0.85
N VAL A 154 -7.53 -13.23 1.05
CA VAL A 154 -6.89 -13.19 2.37
C VAL A 154 -6.58 -11.76 2.74
N HIS A 155 -6.42 -10.95 1.74
CA HIS A 155 -6.10 -9.54 1.85
C HIS A 155 -7.37 -8.76 2.12
N ASP A 156 -7.44 -8.18 3.28
CA ASP A 156 -8.66 -7.55 3.78
C ASP A 156 -8.51 -6.04 3.73
N GLU A 157 -9.14 -5.42 2.76
CA GLU A 157 -9.06 -3.98 2.56
C GLU A 157 -10.10 -3.22 3.36
N PRO A 158 -9.75 -2.04 3.89
CA PRO A 158 -10.75 -1.15 4.46
C PRO A 158 -11.76 -0.78 3.39
N GLN A 159 -13.03 -0.94 3.70
CA GLN A 159 -14.07 -0.49 2.80
C GLN A 159 -14.25 0.99 3.00
N GLY A 160 -13.83 1.74 2.01
CA GLY A 160 -13.95 3.19 2.04
C GLY A 160 -15.39 3.64 1.98
#